data_4e7e0c98306455bc695a76a1b8d05fce
#
_entry.id   4e7e0c98306455bc695a76a1b8d05fce
#
_cell.length_a   1.000
_cell.length_b   1.000
_cell.length_c   1.000
_cell.angle_alpha   90.00
_cell.angle_beta   90.00
_cell.angle_gamma   90.00
#
_symmetry.space_group_name_H-M   'P 1'
#
loop_
_entity.id
_entity.type
_entity.pdbx_description
1 polymer ?
#
loop_
_entity_poly.entity_id
_entity_poly.type
_entity_poly.pdbx_seq_one_letter_code
_entity_poly.pdbx_strand_id
1 'polypeptide(L)'
;DIDYVVNFAAESHVDRSITNPEIFVQTNVLGTVNLLNIAKNAWAVGDDQYKDGVKFMQVSTDEVYGSLGAEGFFMETTPLDPHSPYSSSKASADLFVKAYSDTYKLPVNITRCSNNYGPYQFPEKLIPLMINNTLQHKELPIYGDGMQIRDWLYVEDHCKAIDMVVRGGKLGEVYNVGGHNERPNIVIVKTILEYVKENVDPAVGEHMMKHVADRKGHDRRYGIDPEKIKRDLGWYPETTFEVGIKKTIQWYLNHKEWMENVTSGAYQEYYQRMYSNR
;
A
#
# COMPACT_ATOMS: atom_id res chain seq x y z
N ASP A 1 13.05 20.28 -17.58
CA ASP A 1 12.16 19.35 -18.32
C ASP A 1 12.00 18.08 -17.50
N ILE A 2 10.76 17.64 -17.33
CA ILE A 2 10.39 16.42 -16.61
C ILE A 2 9.71 15.50 -17.62
N ASP A 3 10.19 14.27 -17.78
CA ASP A 3 9.64 13.29 -18.72
C ASP A 3 8.70 12.30 -18.03
N TYR A 4 8.95 11.98 -16.76
CA TYR A 4 8.14 11.07 -15.99
C TYR A 4 7.57 11.72 -14.73
N VAL A 5 6.29 11.49 -14.48
CA VAL A 5 5.63 11.78 -13.20
C VAL A 5 5.17 10.47 -12.60
N VAL A 6 5.69 10.11 -11.42
CA VAL A 6 5.23 8.94 -10.65
C VAL A 6 4.53 9.46 -9.41
N ASN A 7 3.20 9.34 -9.39
CA ASN A 7 2.38 9.85 -8.31
C ASN A 7 2.22 8.83 -7.17
N PHE A 8 3.00 9.01 -6.11
CA PHE A 8 2.84 8.32 -4.84
C PHE A 8 2.00 9.10 -3.81
N ALA A 9 1.77 10.39 -4.05
CA ALA A 9 1.14 11.27 -3.08
C ALA A 9 -0.29 10.81 -2.78
N ALA A 10 -0.54 10.46 -1.53
CA ALA A 10 -1.85 10.05 -1.06
C ALA A 10 -1.97 10.12 0.46
N GLU A 11 -3.17 10.42 0.95
CA GLU A 11 -3.61 9.94 2.26
C GLU A 11 -3.88 8.44 2.15
N SER A 12 -3.33 7.63 3.08
CA SER A 12 -3.29 6.17 2.91
C SER A 12 -3.75 5.36 4.13
N HIS A 13 -4.18 5.99 5.20
CA HIS A 13 -4.59 5.28 6.41
C HIS A 13 -6.11 5.12 6.46
N VAL A 14 -6.61 3.86 6.35
CA VAL A 14 -8.04 3.56 6.27
C VAL A 14 -8.81 4.10 7.48
N ASP A 15 -8.33 3.93 8.72
CA ASP A 15 -9.02 4.45 9.91
C ASP A 15 -9.17 5.98 9.89
N ARG A 16 -8.16 6.70 9.38
CA ARG A 16 -8.26 8.16 9.18
C ARG A 16 -9.32 8.50 8.13
N SER A 17 -9.46 7.70 7.08
CA SER A 17 -10.46 7.93 6.04
C SER A 17 -11.89 7.81 6.58
N ILE A 18 -12.12 6.95 7.58
CA ILE A 18 -13.42 6.78 8.22
C ILE A 18 -13.79 8.01 9.06
N THR A 19 -12.79 8.63 9.71
CA THR A 19 -13.00 9.80 10.59
C THR A 19 -12.98 11.13 9.86
N ASN A 20 -12.24 11.23 8.76
CA ASN A 20 -12.09 12.45 7.96
C ASN A 20 -11.96 12.11 6.47
N PRO A 21 -13.05 11.74 5.79
CA PRO A 21 -13.02 11.33 4.38
C PRO A 21 -12.69 12.47 3.41
N GLU A 22 -12.99 13.72 3.74
CA GLU A 22 -12.82 14.87 2.86
C GLU A 22 -11.35 15.09 2.46
N ILE A 23 -10.41 14.93 3.40
CA ILE A 23 -8.99 15.09 3.10
C ILE A 23 -8.50 14.05 2.08
N PHE A 24 -9.11 12.84 2.05
CA PHE A 24 -8.81 11.81 1.06
C PHE A 24 -9.29 12.21 -0.33
N VAL A 25 -10.44 12.85 -0.44
CA VAL A 25 -10.93 13.40 -1.72
C VAL A 25 -10.01 14.52 -2.20
N GLN A 26 -9.66 15.46 -1.32
CA GLN A 26 -8.77 16.57 -1.66
C GLN A 26 -7.40 16.08 -2.11
N THR A 27 -6.77 15.19 -1.35
CA THR A 27 -5.41 14.73 -1.64
C THR A 27 -5.39 13.72 -2.78
N ASN A 28 -6.19 12.65 -2.69
CA ASN A 28 -6.08 11.52 -3.60
C ASN A 28 -6.78 11.77 -4.95
N VAL A 29 -7.90 12.49 -4.96
CA VAL A 29 -8.67 12.73 -6.19
C VAL A 29 -8.27 14.06 -6.80
N LEU A 30 -8.53 15.18 -6.10
CA LEU A 30 -8.25 16.51 -6.63
C LEU A 30 -6.75 16.72 -6.87
N GLY A 31 -5.89 16.25 -5.96
CA GLY A 31 -4.43 16.26 -6.12
C GLY A 31 -3.98 15.53 -7.39
N THR A 32 -4.54 14.34 -7.65
CA THR A 32 -4.24 13.58 -8.89
C THR A 32 -4.70 14.34 -10.13
N VAL A 33 -5.93 14.90 -10.13
CA VAL A 33 -6.45 15.68 -11.25
C VAL A 33 -5.57 16.92 -11.54
N ASN A 34 -5.09 17.60 -10.50
CA ASN A 34 -4.18 18.72 -10.65
C ASN A 34 -2.86 18.33 -11.32
N LEU A 35 -2.26 17.21 -10.89
CA LEU A 35 -1.03 16.70 -11.50
C LEU A 35 -1.24 16.25 -12.95
N LEU A 36 -2.37 15.60 -13.25
CA LEU A 36 -2.73 15.23 -14.61
C LEU A 36 -2.88 16.46 -15.53
N ASN A 37 -3.53 17.51 -15.05
CA ASN A 37 -3.66 18.78 -15.80
C ASN A 37 -2.30 19.41 -16.08
N ILE A 38 -1.42 19.46 -15.08
CA ILE A 38 -0.07 20.01 -15.24
C ILE A 38 0.74 19.18 -16.24
N ALA A 39 0.75 17.86 -16.10
CA ALA A 39 1.45 16.97 -17.02
C ALA A 39 0.92 17.11 -18.46
N LYS A 40 -0.41 17.08 -18.64
CA LYS A 40 -1.05 17.29 -19.92
C LYS A 40 -0.60 18.60 -20.61
N ASN A 41 -0.64 19.71 -19.88
CA ASN A 41 -0.30 21.02 -20.43
C ASN A 41 1.22 21.17 -20.70
N ALA A 42 2.07 20.60 -19.81
CA ALA A 42 3.52 20.71 -19.92
C ALA A 42 4.10 19.84 -21.06
N TRP A 43 3.45 18.75 -21.39
CA TRP A 43 3.92 17.80 -22.40
C TRP A 43 3.25 17.98 -23.77
N ALA A 44 2.16 18.73 -23.87
CA ALA A 44 1.43 18.94 -25.13
C ALA A 44 2.32 19.58 -26.21
N VAL A 45 2.26 19.03 -27.42
CA VAL A 45 2.89 19.56 -28.63
C VAL A 45 1.87 19.84 -29.75
N GLY A 46 0.60 19.43 -29.54
CA GLY A 46 -0.55 19.64 -30.41
C GLY A 46 -1.82 19.11 -29.74
N ASP A 47 -2.93 19.12 -30.45
CA ASP A 47 -4.19 18.55 -29.96
C ASP A 47 -4.03 17.06 -29.74
N ASP A 48 -4.22 16.61 -28.48
CA ASP A 48 -4.04 15.23 -28.05
C ASP A 48 -2.69 14.59 -28.43
N GLN A 49 -1.67 15.43 -28.65
CA GLN A 49 -0.30 15.02 -28.97
C GLN A 49 0.67 15.49 -27.89
N TYR A 50 1.59 14.63 -27.53
CA TYR A 50 2.54 14.86 -26.46
C TYR A 50 3.98 14.63 -26.93
N LYS A 51 4.95 15.20 -26.18
CA LYS A 51 6.38 14.91 -26.38
C LYS A 51 6.61 13.41 -26.33
N ASP A 52 7.57 12.93 -27.14
CA ASP A 52 7.95 11.53 -27.11
C ASP A 52 8.59 11.16 -25.76
N GLY A 53 8.28 9.95 -25.28
CA GLY A 53 8.91 9.37 -24.11
C GLY A 53 8.36 9.87 -22.76
N VAL A 54 7.37 10.79 -22.73
CA VAL A 54 6.75 11.23 -21.48
C VAL A 54 5.71 10.24 -20.96
N LYS A 55 5.55 10.17 -19.64
CA LYS A 55 4.59 9.26 -19.01
C LYS A 55 4.16 9.72 -17.61
N PHE A 56 2.85 9.67 -17.36
CA PHE A 56 2.28 9.80 -16.03
C PHE A 56 1.96 8.40 -15.46
N MET A 57 2.45 8.08 -14.28
CA MET A 57 2.18 6.84 -13.60
C MET A 57 1.50 7.08 -12.26
N GLN A 58 0.34 6.44 -12.07
CA GLN A 58 -0.39 6.42 -10.80
C GLN A 58 -0.04 5.17 -10.02
N VAL A 59 0.45 5.33 -8.80
CA VAL A 59 0.59 4.23 -7.84
C VAL A 59 -0.71 4.10 -7.06
N SER A 60 -1.42 2.98 -7.25
CA SER A 60 -2.70 2.65 -6.64
C SER A 60 -2.59 1.41 -5.74
N THR A 61 -3.70 0.81 -5.37
CA THR A 61 -3.82 -0.27 -4.40
C THR A 61 -4.80 -1.33 -4.90
N ASP A 62 -4.65 -2.56 -4.44
CA ASP A 62 -5.60 -3.66 -4.64
C ASP A 62 -6.94 -3.44 -3.91
N GLU A 63 -6.96 -2.60 -2.87
CA GLU A 63 -8.17 -2.27 -2.12
C GLU A 63 -9.29 -1.64 -2.99
N VAL A 64 -8.94 -1.14 -4.18
CA VAL A 64 -9.93 -0.62 -5.14
C VAL A 64 -10.84 -1.69 -5.73
N TYR A 65 -10.44 -2.97 -5.65
CA TYR A 65 -11.23 -4.09 -6.16
C TYR A 65 -12.30 -4.61 -5.17
N GLY A 66 -12.24 -4.20 -3.90
CA GLY A 66 -13.11 -4.71 -2.85
C GLY A 66 -12.61 -5.98 -2.20
N SER A 67 -13.50 -6.85 -1.72
CA SER A 67 -13.15 -8.04 -0.96
C SER A 67 -13.32 -9.32 -1.78
N LEU A 68 -12.31 -10.21 -1.75
CA LEU A 68 -12.42 -11.55 -2.30
C LEU A 68 -13.15 -12.51 -1.34
N GLY A 69 -13.77 -13.53 -1.93
CA GLY A 69 -14.16 -14.74 -1.21
C GLY A 69 -12.95 -15.62 -0.82
N ALA A 70 -13.23 -16.89 -0.53
CA ALA A 70 -12.19 -17.84 -0.12
C ALA A 70 -11.19 -18.17 -1.23
N GLU A 71 -11.59 -18.05 -2.49
CA GLU A 71 -10.81 -18.45 -3.67
C GLU A 71 -10.74 -17.30 -4.70
N GLY A 72 -9.85 -17.46 -5.68
CA GLY A 72 -9.65 -16.54 -6.78
C GLY A 72 -8.69 -15.40 -6.48
N PHE A 73 -8.43 -14.58 -7.49
CA PHE A 73 -7.57 -13.41 -7.44
C PHE A 73 -8.19 -12.26 -8.24
N PHE A 74 -7.93 -11.03 -7.84
CA PHE A 74 -8.26 -9.86 -8.63
C PHE A 74 -7.33 -9.76 -9.83
N MET A 75 -7.92 -9.59 -11.00
CA MET A 75 -7.23 -9.30 -12.25
C MET A 75 -7.43 -7.82 -12.59
N GLU A 76 -6.64 -7.28 -13.53
CA GLU A 76 -6.77 -5.88 -13.96
C GLU A 76 -8.14 -5.59 -14.61
N THR A 77 -8.83 -6.63 -15.08
CA THR A 77 -10.19 -6.56 -15.64
C THR A 77 -11.31 -6.66 -14.60
N THR A 78 -10.97 -6.96 -13.33
CA THR A 78 -11.95 -7.02 -12.25
C THR A 78 -12.59 -5.64 -12.05
N PRO A 79 -13.92 -5.53 -11.97
CA PRO A 79 -14.60 -4.27 -11.65
C PRO A 79 -14.13 -3.69 -10.32
N LEU A 80 -14.11 -2.36 -10.22
CA LEU A 80 -13.80 -1.68 -8.97
C LEU A 80 -15.01 -1.69 -8.05
N ASP A 81 -14.83 -2.14 -6.80
CA ASP A 81 -15.87 -2.23 -5.78
C ASP A 81 -15.32 -1.85 -4.38
N PRO A 82 -14.82 -0.61 -4.19
CA PRO A 82 -14.15 -0.19 -2.97
C PRO A 82 -15.12 -0.04 -1.79
N HIS A 83 -14.75 -0.54 -0.58
CA HIS A 83 -15.59 -0.54 0.61
C HIS A 83 -15.19 0.49 1.68
N SER A 84 -14.11 1.25 1.50
CA SER A 84 -13.69 2.29 2.43
C SER A 84 -13.58 3.66 1.75
N PRO A 85 -13.66 4.79 2.49
CA PRO A 85 -13.39 6.11 1.90
C PRO A 85 -11.99 6.23 1.28
N TYR A 86 -10.98 5.57 1.87
CA TYR A 86 -9.65 5.48 1.30
C TYR A 86 -9.67 4.77 -0.06
N SER A 87 -10.15 3.53 -0.11
CA SER A 87 -10.18 2.75 -1.36
C SER A 87 -11.05 3.41 -2.43
N SER A 88 -12.17 4.05 -2.04
CA SER A 88 -13.02 4.84 -2.94
C SER A 88 -12.27 6.04 -3.54
N SER A 89 -11.47 6.73 -2.73
CA SER A 89 -10.66 7.86 -3.23
C SER A 89 -9.57 7.41 -4.20
N LYS A 90 -8.94 6.26 -3.94
CA LYS A 90 -7.93 5.67 -4.84
C LYS A 90 -8.57 5.17 -6.13
N ALA A 91 -9.72 4.50 -6.07
CA ALA A 91 -10.48 4.09 -7.25
C ALA A 91 -10.91 5.29 -8.11
N SER A 92 -11.36 6.38 -7.47
CA SER A 92 -11.68 7.63 -8.16
C SER A 92 -10.46 8.22 -8.87
N ALA A 93 -9.29 8.24 -8.22
CA ALA A 93 -8.06 8.69 -8.85
C ALA A 93 -7.69 7.83 -10.08
N ASP A 94 -7.80 6.50 -9.97
CA ASP A 94 -7.56 5.57 -11.09
C ASP A 94 -8.50 5.87 -12.28
N LEU A 95 -9.78 6.12 -12.00
CA LEU A 95 -10.77 6.46 -13.02
C LEU A 95 -10.45 7.78 -13.71
N PHE A 96 -9.97 8.80 -12.99
CA PHE A 96 -9.50 10.04 -13.60
C PHE A 96 -8.27 9.82 -14.49
N VAL A 97 -7.28 9.05 -14.03
CA VAL A 97 -6.09 8.71 -14.84
C VAL A 97 -6.51 8.01 -16.13
N LYS A 98 -7.42 7.03 -16.04
CA LYS A 98 -7.97 6.35 -17.21
C LYS A 98 -8.74 7.32 -18.14
N ALA A 99 -9.58 8.17 -17.58
CA ALA A 99 -10.35 9.16 -18.36
C ALA A 99 -9.42 10.12 -19.11
N TYR A 100 -8.29 10.55 -18.51
CA TYR A 100 -7.31 11.39 -19.20
C TYR A 100 -6.61 10.67 -20.34
N SER A 101 -6.34 9.38 -20.20
CA SER A 101 -5.84 8.55 -21.30
C SER A 101 -6.87 8.42 -22.43
N ASP A 102 -8.12 8.10 -22.08
CA ASP A 102 -9.16 7.86 -23.07
C ASP A 102 -9.58 9.15 -23.79
N THR A 103 -9.72 10.27 -23.04
CA THR A 103 -10.23 11.54 -23.57
C THR A 103 -9.15 12.37 -24.24
N TYR A 104 -8.01 12.54 -23.59
CA TYR A 104 -6.94 13.44 -24.03
C TYR A 104 -5.73 12.70 -24.60
N LYS A 105 -5.77 11.37 -24.69
CA LYS A 105 -4.64 10.53 -25.12
C LYS A 105 -3.36 10.72 -24.30
N LEU A 106 -3.49 11.21 -23.06
CA LEU A 106 -2.35 11.39 -22.17
C LEU A 106 -1.63 10.03 -21.96
N PRO A 107 -0.30 9.95 -22.12
CA PRO A 107 0.45 8.72 -21.90
C PRO A 107 0.50 8.39 -20.40
N VAL A 108 -0.25 7.39 -19.98
CA VAL A 108 -0.39 7.01 -18.56
C VAL A 108 -0.18 5.52 -18.34
N ASN A 109 0.17 5.16 -17.10
CA ASN A 109 0.01 3.82 -16.54
C ASN A 109 -0.55 3.90 -15.12
N ILE A 110 -1.16 2.81 -14.67
CA ILE A 110 -1.60 2.61 -13.28
C ILE A 110 -0.97 1.32 -12.78
N THR A 111 -0.41 1.33 -11.56
CA THR A 111 -0.09 0.10 -10.83
C THR A 111 -1.02 -0.06 -9.65
N ARG A 112 -1.52 -1.28 -9.41
CA ARG A 112 -2.29 -1.65 -8.21
C ARG A 112 -1.48 -2.67 -7.44
N CYS A 113 -0.97 -2.27 -6.29
CA CYS A 113 -0.12 -3.15 -5.49
C CYS A 113 -0.87 -3.77 -4.32
N SER A 114 -0.42 -4.94 -3.91
CA SER A 114 -0.78 -5.55 -2.64
C SER A 114 -0.11 -4.86 -1.44
N ASN A 115 -0.34 -5.35 -0.21
CA ASN A 115 0.16 -4.73 1.00
C ASN A 115 1.68 -4.71 1.06
N ASN A 116 2.26 -3.52 1.00
CA ASN A 116 3.71 -3.34 1.09
C ASN A 116 4.22 -3.49 2.53
N TYR A 117 5.45 -3.99 2.67
CA TYR A 117 6.19 -3.99 3.91
C TYR A 117 7.69 -3.89 3.65
N GLY A 118 8.45 -3.41 4.62
CA GLY A 118 9.90 -3.24 4.48
C GLY A 118 10.43 -2.02 5.23
N PRO A 119 11.65 -1.59 4.89
CA PRO A 119 12.27 -0.38 5.41
C PRO A 119 11.41 0.88 5.23
N TYR A 120 11.54 1.82 6.17
CA TYR A 120 10.92 3.16 6.12
C TYR A 120 9.39 3.20 6.11
N GLN A 121 8.69 2.08 6.33
CA GLN A 121 7.23 2.10 6.44
C GLN A 121 6.80 2.81 7.73
N PHE A 122 5.89 3.78 7.60
CA PHE A 122 5.43 4.58 8.74
C PHE A 122 4.70 3.69 9.80
N PRO A 123 4.97 3.86 11.09
CA PRO A 123 4.56 2.92 12.14
C PRO A 123 3.08 2.98 12.54
N GLU A 124 2.22 3.58 11.74
CA GLU A 124 0.76 3.39 11.79
C GLU A 124 0.28 2.13 11.05
N LYS A 125 1.14 1.55 10.20
CA LYS A 125 0.85 0.32 9.45
C LYS A 125 1.19 -0.92 10.28
N LEU A 126 0.52 -2.05 9.99
CA LEU A 126 0.53 -3.26 10.82
C LEU A 126 1.94 -3.71 11.24
N ILE A 127 2.81 -3.99 10.28
CA ILE A 127 4.12 -4.59 10.57
C ILE A 127 5.00 -3.66 11.41
N PRO A 128 5.27 -2.40 11.02
CA PRO A 128 6.10 -1.53 11.84
C PRO A 128 5.46 -1.16 13.19
N LEU A 129 4.13 -1.05 13.26
CA LEU A 129 3.42 -0.84 14.51
C LEU A 129 3.66 -2.00 15.49
N MET A 130 3.49 -3.25 15.01
CA MET A 130 3.69 -4.43 15.86
C MET A 130 5.15 -4.57 16.30
N ILE A 131 6.12 -4.30 15.42
CA ILE A 131 7.55 -4.30 15.78
C ILE A 131 7.81 -3.24 16.86
N ASN A 132 7.36 -2.00 16.67
CA ASN A 132 7.58 -0.91 17.62
C ASN A 132 6.95 -1.21 18.98
N ASN A 133 5.69 -1.69 19.00
CA ASN A 133 5.00 -2.03 20.25
C ASN A 133 5.67 -3.21 20.97
N THR A 134 6.09 -4.23 20.23
CA THR A 134 6.80 -5.38 20.81
C THR A 134 8.09 -4.93 21.50
N LEU A 135 8.89 -4.09 20.87
CA LEU A 135 10.14 -3.56 21.44
C LEU A 135 9.92 -2.62 22.63
N GLN A 136 8.74 -2.03 22.76
CA GLN A 136 8.37 -1.16 23.88
C GLN A 136 7.52 -1.86 24.95
N HIS A 137 7.33 -3.18 24.89
CA HIS A 137 6.45 -3.97 25.77
C HIS A 137 5.02 -3.43 25.86
N LYS A 138 4.50 -2.87 24.77
CA LYS A 138 3.13 -2.39 24.66
C LYS A 138 2.19 -3.48 24.13
N GLU A 139 0.90 -3.34 24.43
CA GLU A 139 -0.13 -4.21 23.85
C GLU A 139 -0.12 -4.16 22.30
N LEU A 140 -0.36 -5.32 21.69
CA LEU A 140 -0.44 -5.50 20.24
C LEU A 140 -1.92 -5.59 19.84
N PRO A 141 -2.51 -4.53 19.29
CA PRO A 141 -3.93 -4.51 18.95
C PRO A 141 -4.23 -5.40 17.75
N ILE A 142 -5.05 -6.43 17.94
CA ILE A 142 -5.52 -7.35 16.90
C ILE A 142 -6.97 -6.99 16.57
N TYR A 143 -7.23 -6.49 15.37
CA TYR A 143 -8.57 -6.16 14.92
C TYR A 143 -9.43 -7.43 14.75
N GLY A 144 -10.60 -7.46 15.40
CA GLY A 144 -11.52 -8.58 15.34
C GLY A 144 -10.87 -9.91 15.72
N ASP A 145 -10.95 -10.90 14.85
CA ASP A 145 -10.34 -12.22 15.02
C ASP A 145 -8.90 -12.31 14.49
N GLY A 146 -8.41 -11.26 13.84
CA GLY A 146 -7.07 -11.22 13.23
C GLY A 146 -6.92 -12.06 11.96
N MET A 147 -8.01 -12.65 11.45
CA MET A 147 -8.01 -13.58 10.32
C MET A 147 -8.19 -12.91 8.95
N GLN A 148 -8.15 -11.58 8.90
CA GLN A 148 -8.11 -10.87 7.62
C GLN A 148 -6.83 -11.24 6.87
N ILE A 149 -6.98 -11.67 5.62
CA ILE A 149 -5.88 -12.14 4.78
C ILE A 149 -5.41 -10.99 3.88
N ARG A 150 -4.11 -10.80 3.83
CA ARG A 150 -3.44 -9.83 2.95
C ARG A 150 -2.32 -10.51 2.18
N ASP A 151 -2.12 -10.09 0.96
CA ASP A 151 -0.94 -10.43 0.18
C ASP A 151 0.18 -9.43 0.50
N TRP A 152 1.34 -9.94 0.90
CA TRP A 152 2.45 -9.12 1.40
C TRP A 152 3.57 -9.00 0.39
N LEU A 153 3.79 -7.77 -0.09
CA LEU A 153 4.79 -7.43 -1.11
C LEU A 153 5.97 -6.69 -0.47
N TYR A 154 7.17 -7.26 -0.60
CA TYR A 154 8.37 -6.60 -0.10
C TYR A 154 8.66 -5.34 -0.91
N VAL A 155 8.96 -4.23 -0.23
CA VAL A 155 9.00 -2.89 -0.84
C VAL A 155 10.02 -2.76 -1.96
N GLU A 156 11.18 -3.45 -1.89
CA GLU A 156 12.19 -3.42 -2.96
C GLU A 156 11.66 -4.08 -4.25
N ASP A 157 10.89 -5.17 -4.14
CA ASP A 157 10.27 -5.80 -5.30
C ASP A 157 9.20 -4.89 -5.92
N HIS A 158 8.44 -4.15 -5.10
CA HIS A 158 7.51 -3.15 -5.59
C HIS A 158 8.22 -1.99 -6.31
N CYS A 159 9.33 -1.50 -5.75
CA CYS A 159 10.12 -0.44 -6.40
C CYS A 159 10.63 -0.88 -7.79
N LYS A 160 11.10 -2.14 -7.91
CA LYS A 160 11.49 -2.73 -9.20
C LYS A 160 10.31 -2.76 -10.19
N ALA A 161 9.12 -3.19 -9.74
CA ALA A 161 7.91 -3.20 -10.58
C ALA A 161 7.58 -1.80 -11.10
N ILE A 162 7.60 -0.79 -10.22
CA ILE A 162 7.35 0.60 -10.57
C ILE A 162 8.33 1.08 -11.65
N ASP A 163 9.63 0.87 -11.45
CA ASP A 163 10.67 1.26 -12.44
C ASP A 163 10.43 0.58 -13.79
N MET A 164 10.12 -0.72 -13.78
CA MET A 164 9.86 -1.46 -15.01
C MET A 164 8.60 -0.97 -15.74
N VAL A 165 7.52 -0.64 -15.02
CA VAL A 165 6.29 -0.09 -15.63
C VAL A 165 6.54 1.32 -16.16
N VAL A 166 7.27 2.17 -15.43
CA VAL A 166 7.63 3.52 -15.91
C VAL A 166 8.39 3.44 -17.23
N ARG A 167 9.37 2.55 -17.34
CA ARG A 167 10.23 2.43 -18.54
C ARG A 167 9.58 1.67 -19.68
N GLY A 168 8.91 0.55 -19.39
CA GLY A 168 8.48 -0.42 -20.41
C GLY A 168 6.98 -0.71 -20.44
N GLY A 169 6.18 -0.19 -19.50
CA GLY A 169 4.73 -0.44 -19.47
C GLY A 169 4.02 0.11 -20.70
N LYS A 170 3.10 -0.68 -21.27
CA LYS A 170 2.26 -0.25 -22.39
C LYS A 170 1.35 0.88 -21.92
N LEU A 171 1.31 1.95 -22.71
CA LEU A 171 0.50 3.14 -22.39
C LEU A 171 -1.00 2.80 -22.27
N GLY A 172 -1.66 3.43 -21.32
CA GLY A 172 -3.08 3.22 -21.02
C GLY A 172 -3.37 1.97 -20.17
N GLU A 173 -2.37 1.12 -19.92
CA GLU A 173 -2.56 -0.15 -19.22
C GLU A 173 -2.44 -0.03 -17.69
N VAL A 174 -3.19 -0.90 -17.02
CA VAL A 174 -3.10 -1.16 -15.58
C VAL A 174 -2.25 -2.43 -15.36
N TYR A 175 -1.42 -2.43 -14.33
CA TYR A 175 -0.62 -3.59 -13.92
C TYR A 175 -0.84 -3.89 -12.43
N ASN A 176 -1.27 -5.11 -12.13
CA ASN A 176 -1.30 -5.63 -10.77
C ASN A 176 0.12 -6.03 -10.32
N VAL A 177 0.47 -5.66 -9.09
CA VAL A 177 1.79 -5.94 -8.49
C VAL A 177 1.59 -6.64 -7.16
N GLY A 178 1.57 -7.97 -7.17
CA GLY A 178 1.30 -8.83 -6.02
C GLY A 178 2.53 -9.55 -5.49
N GLY A 179 2.52 -9.87 -4.20
CA GLY A 179 3.63 -10.54 -3.52
C GLY A 179 3.57 -12.07 -3.57
N HIS A 180 2.43 -12.66 -3.89
CA HIS A 180 2.15 -14.10 -3.73
C HIS A 180 2.42 -14.63 -2.30
N ASN A 181 2.23 -13.78 -1.31
CA ASN A 181 2.51 -14.06 0.11
C ASN A 181 1.26 -13.82 0.96
N GLU A 182 0.14 -14.45 0.63
CA GLU A 182 -1.10 -14.31 1.39
C GLU A 182 -0.95 -14.89 2.81
N ARG A 183 -1.21 -14.06 3.83
CA ARG A 183 -1.14 -14.44 5.24
C ARG A 183 -2.24 -13.75 6.04
N PRO A 184 -2.87 -14.44 7.01
CA PRO A 184 -3.69 -13.79 8.02
C PRO A 184 -2.88 -12.81 8.87
N ASN A 185 -3.47 -11.69 9.25
CA ASN A 185 -2.79 -10.67 10.06
C ASN A 185 -2.25 -11.22 11.38
N ILE A 186 -2.98 -12.13 12.04
CA ILE A 186 -2.54 -12.76 13.29
C ILE A 186 -1.25 -13.56 13.11
N VAL A 187 -1.05 -14.20 11.95
CA VAL A 187 0.18 -14.96 11.64
C VAL A 187 1.36 -14.00 11.52
N ILE A 188 1.15 -12.82 10.91
CA ILE A 188 2.21 -11.79 10.83
C ILE A 188 2.66 -11.36 12.23
N VAL A 189 1.70 -11.09 13.13
CA VAL A 189 2.00 -10.67 14.50
C VAL A 189 2.76 -11.75 15.26
N LYS A 190 2.32 -13.01 15.16
CA LYS A 190 3.01 -14.15 15.79
C LYS A 190 4.44 -14.32 15.27
N THR A 191 4.65 -14.19 13.95
CA THR A 191 5.99 -14.27 13.34
C THR A 191 6.92 -13.17 13.88
N ILE A 192 6.42 -11.96 14.07
CA ILE A 192 7.19 -10.85 14.66
C ILE A 192 7.55 -11.18 16.12
N LEU A 193 6.57 -11.63 16.92
CA LEU A 193 6.78 -12.00 18.32
C LEU A 193 7.81 -13.12 18.48
N GLU A 194 7.69 -14.18 17.68
CA GLU A 194 8.64 -15.32 17.68
C GLU A 194 10.06 -14.84 17.37
N TYR A 195 10.23 -14.04 16.30
CA TYR A 195 11.53 -13.53 15.93
C TYR A 195 12.16 -12.67 17.02
N VAL A 196 11.39 -11.74 17.61
CA VAL A 196 11.89 -10.85 18.66
C VAL A 196 12.19 -11.65 19.93
N LYS A 197 11.35 -12.61 20.31
CA LYS A 197 11.56 -13.50 21.47
C LYS A 197 12.86 -14.30 21.35
N GLU A 198 13.14 -14.84 20.19
CA GLU A 198 14.32 -15.68 19.96
C GLU A 198 15.62 -14.87 19.84
N ASN A 199 15.58 -13.68 19.29
CA ASN A 199 16.79 -12.96 18.87
C ASN A 199 17.06 -11.68 19.66
N VAL A 200 16.08 -11.15 20.40
CA VAL A 200 16.19 -9.83 21.03
C VAL A 200 15.79 -9.85 22.51
N ASP A 201 14.60 -10.35 22.84
CA ASP A 201 14.04 -10.28 24.18
C ASP A 201 13.11 -11.46 24.48
N PRO A 202 13.54 -12.43 25.32
CA PRO A 202 12.76 -13.61 25.64
C PRO A 202 11.48 -13.33 26.45
N ALA A 203 11.31 -12.12 26.99
CA ALA A 203 10.13 -11.75 27.78
C ALA A 203 8.89 -11.45 26.91
N VAL A 204 9.06 -11.18 25.60
CA VAL A 204 7.94 -10.93 24.70
C VAL A 204 7.23 -12.22 24.29
N GLY A 205 5.95 -12.13 23.96
CA GLY A 205 5.17 -13.30 23.54
C GLY A 205 3.70 -13.00 23.27
N GLU A 206 2.90 -14.05 23.02
CA GLU A 206 1.49 -13.94 22.66
C GLU A 206 0.62 -13.27 23.73
N HIS A 207 1.06 -13.22 24.99
CA HIS A 207 0.38 -12.50 26.07
C HIS A 207 0.26 -10.99 25.82
N MET A 208 1.08 -10.44 24.92
CA MET A 208 1.00 -9.04 24.51
C MET A 208 -0.13 -8.77 23.50
N MET A 209 -0.68 -9.81 22.87
CA MET A 209 -1.75 -9.67 21.88
C MET A 209 -3.07 -9.34 22.58
N LYS A 210 -3.75 -8.31 22.09
CA LYS A 210 -5.05 -7.87 22.61
C LYS A 210 -6.04 -7.71 21.46
N HIS A 211 -7.09 -8.50 21.46
CA HIS A 211 -8.17 -8.35 20.50
C HIS A 211 -8.96 -7.07 20.80
N VAL A 212 -9.14 -6.26 19.76
CA VAL A 212 -9.89 -5.00 19.79
C VAL A 212 -11.08 -5.06 18.82
N ALA A 213 -12.01 -4.11 18.94
CA ALA A 213 -13.14 -4.01 18.01
C ALA A 213 -12.65 -3.92 16.56
N ASP A 214 -13.31 -4.67 15.67
CA ASP A 214 -12.92 -4.67 14.27
C ASP A 214 -13.22 -3.33 13.58
N ARG A 215 -12.50 -3.07 12.49
CA ARG A 215 -12.66 -1.88 11.66
C ARG A 215 -13.98 -1.96 10.88
N LYS A 216 -14.66 -0.83 10.72
CA LYS A 216 -15.81 -0.75 9.81
C LYS A 216 -15.36 -0.92 8.36
N GLY A 217 -16.12 -1.73 7.59
CA GLY A 217 -15.77 -2.00 6.20
C GLY A 217 -14.42 -2.73 6.04
N HIS A 218 -14.07 -3.61 6.98
CA HIS A 218 -12.81 -4.34 6.97
C HIS A 218 -12.91 -5.56 6.05
N ASP A 219 -12.41 -5.45 4.84
CA ASP A 219 -12.41 -6.53 3.86
C ASP A 219 -11.68 -7.77 4.36
N ARG A 220 -12.26 -8.93 4.07
CA ARG A 220 -11.76 -10.20 4.62
C ARG A 220 -10.50 -10.69 3.95
N ARG A 221 -10.40 -10.58 2.62
CA ARG A 221 -9.26 -11.09 1.86
C ARG A 221 -8.95 -10.20 0.67
N TYR A 222 -7.66 -9.93 0.48
CA TYR A 222 -7.08 -9.40 -0.74
C TYR A 222 -6.10 -10.40 -1.32
N GLY A 223 -6.11 -10.55 -2.63
CA GLY A 223 -5.15 -11.31 -3.40
C GLY A 223 -5.24 -10.87 -4.85
N ILE A 224 -4.12 -10.56 -5.47
CA ILE A 224 -4.06 -10.08 -6.84
C ILE A 224 -3.19 -10.98 -7.71
N ASP A 225 -3.56 -11.06 -9.00
CA ASP A 225 -2.82 -11.82 -9.99
C ASP A 225 -1.82 -10.88 -10.71
N PRO A 226 -0.49 -11.12 -10.59
CA PRO A 226 0.53 -10.35 -11.28
C PRO A 226 0.97 -10.96 -12.63
N GLU A 227 0.26 -11.93 -13.18
CA GLU A 227 0.69 -12.61 -14.42
C GLU A 227 0.79 -11.66 -15.63
N LYS A 228 0.03 -10.56 -15.64
CA LYS A 228 0.13 -9.57 -16.71
C LYS A 228 1.47 -8.84 -16.69
N ILE A 229 1.91 -8.31 -15.56
CA ILE A 229 3.20 -7.63 -15.45
C ILE A 229 4.37 -8.59 -15.71
N LYS A 230 4.23 -9.84 -15.29
CA LYS A 230 5.22 -10.90 -15.57
C LYS A 230 5.31 -11.18 -17.07
N ARG A 231 4.19 -11.36 -17.75
CA ARG A 231 4.14 -11.63 -19.20
C ARG A 231 4.67 -10.46 -20.01
N ASP A 232 4.25 -9.23 -19.65
CA ASP A 232 4.51 -8.04 -20.46
C ASP A 232 5.89 -7.43 -20.20
N LEU A 233 6.41 -7.54 -18.98
CA LEU A 233 7.63 -6.88 -18.52
C LEU A 233 8.66 -7.83 -17.88
N GLY A 234 8.32 -9.09 -17.65
CA GLY A 234 9.21 -10.06 -17.01
C GLY A 234 9.36 -9.89 -15.50
N TRP A 235 8.57 -9.00 -14.87
CA TRP A 235 8.64 -8.79 -13.42
C TRP A 235 7.93 -9.91 -12.66
N TYR A 236 8.55 -10.33 -11.55
CA TYR A 236 7.96 -11.23 -10.57
C TYR A 236 8.55 -10.93 -9.18
N PRO A 237 7.80 -11.06 -8.06
CA PRO A 237 8.35 -10.83 -6.74
C PRO A 237 9.42 -11.88 -6.41
N GLU A 238 10.61 -11.42 -6.02
CA GLU A 238 11.77 -12.28 -5.74
C GLU A 238 11.89 -12.60 -4.24
N THR A 239 11.30 -11.77 -3.37
CA THR A 239 11.45 -11.87 -1.92
C THR A 239 10.28 -12.64 -1.31
N THR A 240 10.54 -13.84 -0.77
CA THR A 240 9.55 -14.56 0.02
C THR A 240 9.25 -13.83 1.33
N PHE A 241 8.06 -14.06 1.91
CA PHE A 241 7.67 -13.43 3.17
C PHE A 241 8.67 -13.75 4.30
N GLU A 242 9.13 -15.00 4.40
CA GLU A 242 10.05 -15.46 5.44
C GLU A 242 11.41 -14.75 5.40
N VAL A 243 11.87 -14.38 4.21
CA VAL A 243 13.11 -13.60 4.03
C VAL A 243 12.85 -12.12 4.29
N GLY A 244 11.80 -11.58 3.70
CA GLY A 244 11.47 -10.15 3.77
C GLY A 244 11.12 -9.70 5.18
N ILE A 245 10.36 -10.51 5.95
CA ILE A 245 9.97 -10.14 7.31
C ILE A 245 11.19 -10.06 8.26
N LYS A 246 12.15 -10.96 8.13
CA LYS A 246 13.40 -10.93 8.91
C LYS A 246 14.22 -9.70 8.57
N LYS A 247 14.41 -9.40 7.28
CA LYS A 247 15.09 -8.17 6.83
C LYS A 247 14.39 -6.93 7.39
N THR A 248 13.06 -6.90 7.39
CA THR A 248 12.26 -5.79 7.88
C THR A 248 12.46 -5.60 9.38
N ILE A 249 12.33 -6.65 10.20
CA ILE A 249 12.52 -6.57 11.65
C ILE A 249 13.95 -6.09 11.97
N GLN A 250 14.97 -6.67 11.32
CA GLN A 250 16.36 -6.26 11.51
C GLN A 250 16.59 -4.80 11.14
N TRP A 251 15.93 -4.31 10.08
CA TRP A 251 16.04 -2.91 9.71
C TRP A 251 15.54 -2.00 10.83
N TYR A 252 14.36 -2.26 11.40
CA TYR A 252 13.82 -1.46 12.51
C TYR A 252 14.67 -1.55 13.78
N LEU A 253 15.25 -2.72 14.08
CA LEU A 253 16.19 -2.89 15.20
C LEU A 253 17.44 -2.02 15.05
N ASN A 254 17.92 -1.84 13.82
CA ASN A 254 19.12 -1.06 13.52
C ASN A 254 18.84 0.44 13.30
N HIS A 255 17.57 0.85 13.19
CA HIS A 255 17.18 2.24 12.89
C HIS A 255 16.25 2.82 13.98
N LYS A 256 16.61 2.63 15.24
CA LYS A 256 15.82 3.09 16.40
C LYS A 256 15.63 4.60 16.39
N GLU A 257 16.69 5.36 16.09
CA GLU A 257 16.63 6.81 15.99
C GLU A 257 15.60 7.28 14.94
N TRP A 258 15.57 6.64 13.78
CA TRP A 258 14.54 6.93 12.78
C TRP A 258 13.14 6.66 13.32
N MET A 259 12.94 5.50 13.99
CA MET A 259 11.66 5.15 14.59
C MET A 259 11.25 6.17 15.67
N GLU A 260 12.14 6.57 16.54
CA GLU A 260 11.90 7.58 17.59
C GLU A 260 11.49 8.92 16.97
N ASN A 261 12.17 9.36 15.92
CA ASN A 261 11.87 10.61 15.24
C ASN A 261 10.47 10.62 14.63
N VAL A 262 10.07 9.55 13.90
CA VAL A 262 8.77 9.48 13.24
C VAL A 262 7.61 9.17 14.20
N THR A 263 7.88 8.62 15.39
CA THR A 263 6.86 8.33 16.42
C THR A 263 6.73 9.42 17.47
N SER A 264 7.45 10.53 17.34
CA SER A 264 7.37 11.69 18.23
C SER A 264 6.19 12.62 17.87
N GLY A 265 5.86 13.54 18.80
CA GLY A 265 4.91 14.63 18.54
C GLY A 265 3.51 14.15 18.11
N ALA A 266 3.04 14.60 16.95
CA ALA A 266 1.69 14.35 16.44
C ALA A 266 1.33 12.84 16.30
N TYR A 267 2.33 11.97 16.11
CA TYR A 267 2.09 10.52 16.11
C TYR A 267 1.63 10.02 17.48
N GLN A 268 2.19 10.51 18.57
CA GLN A 268 1.79 10.13 19.93
C GLN A 268 0.33 10.49 20.21
N GLU A 269 -0.10 11.68 19.82
CA GLU A 269 -1.50 12.12 19.94
C GLU A 269 -2.44 11.24 19.11
N TYR A 270 -2.03 10.95 17.87
CA TYR A 270 -2.76 10.02 16.99
C TYR A 270 -2.89 8.64 17.62
N TYR A 271 -1.78 8.05 18.08
CA TYR A 271 -1.76 6.71 18.70
C TYR A 271 -2.69 6.63 19.91
N GLN A 272 -2.62 7.58 20.82
CA GLN A 272 -3.50 7.63 21.98
C GLN A 272 -4.98 7.67 21.59
N ARG A 273 -5.35 8.54 20.66
CA ARG A 273 -6.74 8.67 20.19
C ARG A 273 -7.28 7.38 19.57
N MET A 274 -6.43 6.65 18.84
CA MET A 274 -6.84 5.42 18.13
C MET A 274 -6.96 4.20 19.03
N TYR A 275 -6.11 4.08 20.07
CA TYR A 275 -5.96 2.83 20.82
C TYR A 275 -6.33 2.92 22.31
N SER A 276 -6.44 4.13 22.92
CA SER A 276 -6.76 4.26 24.34
C SER A 276 -8.23 3.96 24.69
N ASN A 277 -9.13 3.97 23.71
CA ASN A 277 -10.57 3.76 23.90
C ASN A 277 -11.12 2.53 23.12
N ARG A 278 -10.27 1.60 22.76
CA ARG A 278 -10.63 0.36 22.03
C ARG A 278 -10.40 -0.90 22.83
#